data_89d0bad8066c479f0d16106ad512f561
#
_entry.id   89d0bad8066c479f0d16106ad512f561
#
_cell.length_a   1.000
_cell.length_b   1.000
_cell.length_c   1.000
_cell.angle_alpha   90.00
_cell.angle_beta   90.00
_cell.angle_gamma   90.00
#
_symmetry.space_group_name_H-M   'P 1'
#
loop_
_entity.id
_entity.type
_entity.pdbx_description
1 polymer ?
#
loop_
_entity_poly.entity_id
_entity_poly.type
_entity_poly.pdbx_seq_one_letter_code
_entity_poly.pdbx_strand_id
1 'polypeptide(L)'
;MNIVLPVTTHDSERFKLRNDLLIQFGGLLDHTATIIYAPNVKKVAQEEYDRLLNTFGKVDIAQVTTDLTDPNSVVNQNICFYHAVMNLARLKNEQPWIYLEADAAPTCKDWANRLQNAYRASGATYFGNIVQLPMIINGQLELETGEEMMMGVGVYPPNMTDLDNGIRSLVIDLGKQVGNPALPFDVYLRGEQRMAGWANTDLIADQWNTHKYRAVDGGFECEPVPIERQVRNRGGFVSSKALIIHGCKDKSLYQLLKGGKTSDTKAAPERVKTPEKAQETATSDLTEEELEIQAQVEARLNAGSLRLNVFADELGKPKDEVTAILSKIGFTVQKPSGWVKKAKA
;
A
#
# COMPACT_ATOMS: atom_id res chain seq x y z
N MET A 1 11.37 5.30 -14.45
CA MET A 1 9.92 5.23 -14.17
C MET A 1 9.37 6.64 -14.14
N ASN A 2 8.13 6.85 -14.56
CA ASN A 2 7.44 8.13 -14.36
C ASN A 2 6.68 8.10 -13.02
N ILE A 3 6.76 9.17 -12.23
CA ILE A 3 6.11 9.30 -10.92
C ILE A 3 5.03 10.38 -11.04
N VAL A 4 3.79 9.96 -11.10
CA VAL A 4 2.64 10.89 -11.20
C VAL A 4 2.25 11.36 -9.82
N LEU A 5 2.20 12.67 -9.66
CA LEU A 5 1.95 13.37 -8.40
C LEU A 5 0.64 14.17 -8.51
N PRO A 6 -0.52 13.57 -8.16
CA PRO A 6 -1.77 14.30 -8.17
C PRO A 6 -1.80 15.37 -7.07
N VAL A 7 -2.45 16.49 -7.37
CA VAL A 7 -2.68 17.60 -6.44
C VAL A 7 -4.17 17.95 -6.44
N THR A 8 -4.82 17.68 -5.34
CA THR A 8 -6.24 18.02 -5.14
C THR A 8 -6.40 19.12 -4.08
N THR A 9 -7.57 19.72 -4.00
CA THR A 9 -7.85 20.81 -3.05
C THR A 9 -7.69 20.38 -1.58
N HIS A 10 -8.01 19.12 -1.30
CA HIS A 10 -7.98 18.59 0.06
C HIS A 10 -6.59 18.12 0.53
N ASP A 11 -5.64 18.00 -0.39
CA ASP A 11 -4.36 17.35 -0.14
C ASP A 11 -3.14 18.30 -0.15
N SER A 12 -3.36 19.60 -0.22
CA SER A 12 -2.27 20.59 -0.41
C SER A 12 -1.17 20.50 0.66
N GLU A 13 -1.54 20.22 1.92
CA GLU A 13 -0.56 20.06 3.00
C GLU A 13 0.18 18.71 2.89
N ARG A 14 -0.54 17.62 2.66
CA ARG A 14 0.06 16.28 2.48
C ARG A 14 0.95 16.25 1.25
N PHE A 15 0.57 16.93 0.18
CA PHE A 15 1.39 17.11 -1.00
C PHE A 15 2.78 17.65 -0.66
N LYS A 16 2.86 18.71 0.16
CA LYS A 16 4.14 19.25 0.63
C LYS A 16 4.92 18.25 1.48
N LEU A 17 4.25 17.58 2.41
CA LEU A 17 4.88 16.58 3.29
C LEU A 17 5.47 15.42 2.48
N ARG A 18 4.73 14.91 1.48
CA ARG A 18 5.22 13.88 0.56
C ARG A 18 6.43 14.38 -0.23
N ASN A 19 6.36 15.58 -0.80
CA ASN A 19 7.47 16.16 -1.57
C ASN A 19 8.71 16.34 -0.72
N ASP A 20 8.57 16.74 0.55
CA ASP A 20 9.70 16.80 1.48
C ASP A 20 10.40 15.45 1.64
N LEU A 21 9.64 14.33 1.69
CA LEU A 21 10.23 13.00 1.73
C LEU A 21 10.89 12.61 0.41
N LEU A 22 10.29 12.94 -0.74
CA LEU A 22 10.90 12.72 -2.06
C LEU A 22 12.25 13.42 -2.17
N ILE A 23 12.32 14.66 -1.71
CA ILE A 23 13.55 15.46 -1.70
C ILE A 23 14.56 14.90 -0.70
N GLN A 24 14.13 14.57 0.52
CA GLN A 24 14.99 14.04 1.57
C GLN A 24 15.63 12.71 1.17
N PHE A 25 14.87 11.80 0.58
CA PHE A 25 15.39 10.51 0.16
C PHE A 25 16.21 10.60 -1.13
N GLY A 26 15.91 11.57 -2.01
CA GLY A 26 16.67 11.80 -3.23
C GLY A 26 16.76 10.58 -4.15
N GLY A 27 17.79 10.54 -5.01
CA GLY A 27 18.06 9.40 -5.89
C GLY A 27 17.05 9.26 -7.04
N LEU A 28 16.36 10.35 -7.43
CA LEU A 28 15.27 10.35 -8.41
C LEU A 28 15.67 11.00 -9.74
N LEU A 29 16.97 11.27 -9.96
CA LEU A 29 17.44 11.92 -11.19
C LEU A 29 17.20 11.09 -12.46
N ASP A 30 17.13 9.76 -12.34
CA ASP A 30 16.81 8.85 -13.45
C ASP A 30 15.28 8.67 -13.65
N HIS A 31 14.48 9.42 -12.92
CA HIS A 31 13.04 9.37 -12.97
C HIS A 31 12.44 10.71 -13.44
N THR A 32 11.24 10.64 -13.98
CA THR A 32 10.44 11.82 -14.34
C THR A 32 9.32 11.99 -13.34
N ALA A 33 9.07 13.20 -12.87
CA ALA A 33 7.84 13.52 -12.15
C ALA A 33 6.83 14.16 -13.11
N THR A 34 5.55 13.78 -12.98
CA THR A 34 4.43 14.44 -13.65
C THR A 34 3.45 14.95 -12.61
N ILE A 35 3.40 16.26 -12.43
CA ILE A 35 2.46 16.90 -11.49
C ILE A 35 1.14 17.13 -12.21
N ILE A 36 0.06 16.57 -11.69
CA ILE A 36 -1.29 16.72 -12.24
C ILE A 36 -2.15 17.54 -11.26
N TYR A 37 -2.59 18.70 -11.69
CA TYR A 37 -3.50 19.53 -10.89
C TYR A 37 -4.95 19.22 -11.19
N ALA A 38 -5.72 18.92 -10.15
CA ALA A 38 -7.17 18.85 -10.23
C ALA A 38 -7.75 20.22 -10.63
N PRO A 39 -8.98 20.27 -11.16
CA PRO A 39 -9.67 21.53 -11.41
C PRO A 39 -9.71 22.40 -10.14
N ASN A 40 -9.58 23.71 -10.31
CA ASN A 40 -9.62 24.71 -9.23
C ASN A 40 -8.52 24.62 -8.17
N VAL A 41 -7.51 23.79 -8.35
CA VAL A 41 -6.32 23.79 -7.49
C VAL A 41 -5.39 24.93 -7.89
N LYS A 42 -4.95 25.70 -6.90
CA LYS A 42 -3.89 26.68 -7.12
C LYS A 42 -2.61 25.94 -7.51
N LYS A 43 -1.92 26.47 -8.51
CA LYS A 43 -0.60 25.93 -8.90
C LYS A 43 0.33 25.92 -7.69
N VAL A 44 1.19 24.92 -7.67
CA VAL A 44 2.31 24.85 -6.71
C VAL A 44 3.15 26.12 -6.85
N ALA A 45 3.62 26.65 -5.73
CA ALA A 45 4.55 27.76 -5.75
C ALA A 45 5.79 27.41 -6.59
N GLN A 46 6.33 28.38 -7.29
CA GLN A 46 7.52 28.18 -8.14
C GLN A 46 8.67 27.52 -7.37
N GLU A 47 8.86 27.94 -6.13
CA GLU A 47 9.86 27.37 -5.23
C GLU A 47 9.72 25.85 -5.07
N GLU A 48 8.50 25.37 -4.88
CA GLU A 48 8.23 23.92 -4.70
C GLU A 48 8.48 23.15 -6.00
N TYR A 49 8.14 23.74 -7.13
CA TYR A 49 8.47 23.19 -8.45
C TYR A 49 9.99 23.09 -8.65
N ASP A 50 10.73 24.14 -8.31
CA ASP A 50 12.19 24.18 -8.44
C ASP A 50 12.86 23.14 -7.53
N ARG A 51 12.33 22.94 -6.32
CA ARG A 51 12.78 21.86 -5.41
C ARG A 51 12.61 20.47 -6.04
N LEU A 52 11.45 20.21 -6.66
CA LEU A 52 11.20 18.96 -7.35
C LEU A 52 12.07 18.81 -8.60
N LEU A 53 12.27 19.87 -9.36
CA LEU A 53 13.14 19.87 -10.54
C LEU A 53 14.59 19.51 -10.20
N ASN A 54 15.07 19.92 -9.03
CA ASN A 54 16.40 19.54 -8.53
C ASN A 54 16.47 18.09 -8.01
N THR A 55 15.31 17.46 -7.80
CA THR A 55 15.21 16.09 -7.27
C THR A 55 15.05 15.05 -8.37
N PHE A 56 14.30 15.40 -9.42
CA PHE A 56 14.00 14.55 -10.57
C PHE A 56 14.82 14.98 -11.79
N GLY A 57 15.11 14.04 -12.70
CA GLY A 57 15.74 14.37 -13.98
C GLY A 57 14.87 15.23 -14.88
N LYS A 58 13.56 15.13 -14.72
CA LYS A 58 12.57 15.93 -15.45
C LYS A 58 11.30 16.09 -14.61
N VAL A 59 10.68 17.26 -14.69
CA VAL A 59 9.37 17.53 -14.09
C VAL A 59 8.43 18.09 -15.16
N ASP A 60 7.35 17.37 -15.44
CA ASP A 60 6.27 17.81 -16.31
C ASP A 60 5.09 18.30 -15.46
N ILE A 61 4.37 19.30 -15.93
CA ILE A 61 3.16 19.83 -15.30
C ILE A 61 2.00 19.68 -16.26
N ALA A 62 0.90 19.11 -15.79
CA ALA A 62 -0.37 19.09 -16.50
C ALA A 62 -1.46 19.73 -15.64
N GLN A 63 -2.12 20.74 -16.18
CA GLN A 63 -3.31 21.33 -15.59
C GLN A 63 -4.52 20.66 -16.19
N VAL A 64 -5.38 20.12 -15.35
CA VAL A 64 -6.66 19.60 -15.82
C VAL A 64 -7.57 20.77 -16.15
N THR A 65 -7.97 20.84 -17.42
CA THR A 65 -8.97 21.77 -17.89
C THR A 65 -10.27 21.00 -18.11
N THR A 66 -11.21 21.11 -17.20
CA THR A 66 -12.55 20.54 -17.35
C THR A 66 -13.55 21.45 -16.65
N ASP A 67 -14.76 21.49 -17.18
CA ASP A 67 -15.90 22.17 -16.55
C ASP A 67 -16.47 21.36 -15.36
N LEU A 68 -16.00 20.12 -15.19
CA LEU A 68 -16.37 19.27 -14.06
C LEU A 68 -15.65 19.75 -12.81
N THR A 69 -16.36 20.50 -12.00
CA THR A 69 -15.87 20.94 -10.68
C THR A 69 -16.71 20.27 -9.63
N ASP A 70 -16.15 19.29 -8.95
CA ASP A 70 -16.81 18.63 -7.84
C ASP A 70 -15.99 18.84 -6.56
N PRO A 71 -16.59 19.25 -5.43
CA PRO A 71 -15.91 19.28 -4.15
C PRO A 71 -15.53 17.89 -3.64
N ASN A 72 -16.04 16.82 -4.27
CA ASN A 72 -15.75 15.46 -3.87
C ASN A 72 -14.29 15.08 -4.23
N SER A 73 -13.53 14.65 -3.22
CA SER A 73 -12.13 14.25 -3.38
C SER A 73 -11.95 13.05 -4.31
N VAL A 74 -12.91 12.11 -4.32
CA VAL A 74 -12.85 10.91 -5.19
C VAL A 74 -12.99 11.29 -6.65
N VAL A 75 -13.92 12.18 -6.99
CA VAL A 75 -14.09 12.69 -8.38
C VAL A 75 -12.82 13.39 -8.83
N ASN A 76 -12.23 14.23 -7.99
CA ASN A 76 -10.99 14.92 -8.33
C ASN A 76 -9.82 13.94 -8.56
N GLN A 77 -9.72 12.88 -7.77
CA GLN A 77 -8.71 11.83 -7.98
C GLN A 77 -8.94 11.07 -9.30
N ASN A 78 -10.17 10.71 -9.61
CA ASN A 78 -10.52 10.07 -10.87
C ASN A 78 -10.16 10.94 -12.07
N ILE A 79 -10.46 12.24 -12.01
CA ILE A 79 -10.12 13.22 -13.04
C ILE A 79 -8.59 13.30 -13.20
N CYS A 80 -7.85 13.42 -12.11
CA CYS A 80 -6.39 13.47 -12.14
C CYS A 80 -5.79 12.18 -12.72
N PHE A 81 -6.31 11.02 -12.35
CA PHE A 81 -5.84 9.73 -12.87
C PHE A 81 -6.06 9.64 -14.39
N TYR A 82 -7.28 9.93 -14.88
CA TYR A 82 -7.57 9.95 -16.30
C TYR A 82 -6.65 10.88 -17.09
N HIS A 83 -6.47 12.11 -16.59
CA HIS A 83 -5.58 13.07 -17.24
C HIS A 83 -4.11 12.64 -17.18
N ALA A 84 -3.68 11.92 -16.16
CA ALA A 84 -2.36 11.31 -16.12
C ALA A 84 -2.17 10.32 -17.25
N VAL A 85 -3.10 9.38 -17.43
CA VAL A 85 -3.07 8.41 -18.53
C VAL A 85 -3.00 9.10 -19.88
N MET A 86 -3.89 10.08 -20.13
CA MET A 86 -3.94 10.80 -21.40
C MET A 86 -2.67 11.64 -21.65
N ASN A 87 -2.12 12.27 -20.61
CA ASN A 87 -0.89 13.06 -20.74
C ASN A 87 0.32 12.17 -21.05
N LEU A 88 0.45 11.04 -20.35
CA LEU A 88 1.52 10.09 -20.59
C LEU A 88 1.46 9.47 -21.99
N ALA A 89 0.26 9.14 -22.47
CA ALA A 89 0.05 8.68 -23.85
C ALA A 89 0.44 9.75 -24.87
N ARG A 90 0.02 11.02 -24.66
CA ARG A 90 0.38 12.15 -25.52
C ARG A 90 1.88 12.38 -25.57
N LEU A 91 2.58 12.19 -24.46
CA LEU A 91 4.04 12.29 -24.35
C LEU A 91 4.77 11.04 -24.87
N LYS A 92 4.04 10.03 -25.34
CA LYS A 92 4.58 8.73 -25.79
C LYS A 92 5.49 8.11 -24.71
N ASN A 93 4.99 8.10 -23.47
CA ASN A 93 5.75 7.55 -22.36
C ASN A 93 5.99 6.05 -22.55
N GLU A 94 7.25 5.64 -22.61
CA GLU A 94 7.68 4.24 -22.79
C GLU A 94 8.07 3.56 -21.46
N GLN A 95 7.99 4.31 -20.35
CA GLN A 95 8.37 3.80 -19.03
C GLN A 95 7.15 3.44 -18.20
N PRO A 96 7.23 2.42 -17.34
CA PRO A 96 6.19 2.20 -16.34
C PRO A 96 6.05 3.44 -15.47
N TRP A 97 4.87 3.63 -14.91
CA TRP A 97 4.60 4.78 -14.06
C TRP A 97 3.86 4.38 -12.79
N ILE A 98 4.03 5.18 -11.75
CA ILE A 98 3.31 5.02 -10.50
C ILE A 98 2.40 6.24 -10.26
N TYR A 99 1.18 5.98 -9.79
CA TYR A 99 0.29 7.02 -9.29
C TYR A 99 0.51 7.16 -7.79
N LEU A 100 1.20 8.22 -7.37
CA LEU A 100 1.60 8.44 -5.98
C LEU A 100 0.70 9.51 -5.37
N GLU A 101 -0.36 9.08 -4.69
CA GLU A 101 -1.32 9.97 -4.03
C GLU A 101 -0.67 10.81 -2.92
N ALA A 102 -1.30 11.92 -2.53
CA ALA A 102 -0.71 12.84 -1.55
C ALA A 102 -0.53 12.24 -0.15
N ASP A 103 -1.32 11.22 0.19
CA ASP A 103 -1.21 10.46 1.44
C ASP A 103 -0.41 9.16 1.30
N ALA A 104 0.33 9.02 0.20
CA ALA A 104 1.30 7.95 0.00
C ALA A 104 2.71 8.47 0.31
N ALA A 105 3.36 7.85 1.28
CA ALA A 105 4.68 8.23 1.76
C ALA A 105 5.75 7.22 1.32
N PRO A 106 6.76 7.61 0.54
CA PRO A 106 7.96 6.80 0.38
C PRO A 106 8.67 6.66 1.74
N THR A 107 9.30 5.51 2.01
CA THR A 107 9.83 5.16 3.33
C THR A 107 11.36 5.17 3.42
N CYS A 108 12.05 5.13 2.29
CA CYS A 108 13.51 5.00 2.27
C CYS A 108 14.13 5.55 0.98
N LYS A 109 15.44 5.69 1.00
CA LYS A 109 16.24 6.00 -0.20
C LYS A 109 16.08 4.89 -1.25
N ASP A 110 16.27 5.27 -2.51
CA ASP A 110 16.25 4.35 -3.66
C ASP A 110 14.93 3.56 -3.85
N TRP A 111 13.85 3.99 -3.18
CA TRP A 111 12.55 3.33 -3.22
C TRP A 111 12.04 3.15 -4.66
N ALA A 112 12.21 4.17 -5.51
CA ALA A 112 11.68 4.16 -6.88
C ALA A 112 12.41 3.13 -7.77
N ASN A 113 13.74 3.04 -7.68
CA ASN A 113 14.52 2.03 -8.41
C ASN A 113 14.20 0.62 -7.92
N ARG A 114 14.11 0.43 -6.61
CA ARG A 114 13.75 -0.86 -6.01
C ARG A 114 12.37 -1.32 -6.46
N LEU A 115 11.39 -0.41 -6.46
CA LEU A 115 10.03 -0.70 -6.91
C LEU A 115 9.99 -1.01 -8.42
N GLN A 116 10.69 -0.23 -9.24
CA GLN A 116 10.79 -0.46 -10.68
C GLN A 116 11.45 -1.82 -11.00
N ASN A 117 12.48 -2.18 -10.28
CA ASN A 117 13.16 -3.48 -10.45
C ASN A 117 12.24 -4.64 -10.04
N ALA A 118 11.51 -4.51 -8.94
CA ALA A 118 10.52 -5.51 -8.51
C ALA A 118 9.38 -5.66 -9.53
N TYR A 119 8.87 -4.53 -10.05
CA TYR A 119 7.88 -4.53 -11.12
C TYR A 119 8.37 -5.28 -12.36
N ARG A 120 9.59 -4.97 -12.85
CA ARG A 120 10.17 -5.65 -14.01
C ARG A 120 10.38 -7.15 -13.75
N ALA A 121 10.83 -7.51 -12.56
CA ALA A 121 11.04 -8.90 -12.17
C ALA A 121 9.74 -9.69 -12.06
N SER A 122 8.62 -9.04 -11.74
CA SER A 122 7.31 -9.69 -11.64
C SER A 122 6.77 -10.16 -13.00
N GLY A 123 7.16 -9.52 -14.10
CA GLY A 123 6.61 -9.75 -15.43
C GLY A 123 5.13 -9.39 -15.59
N ALA A 124 4.50 -8.82 -14.57
CA ALA A 124 3.09 -8.45 -14.59
C ALA A 124 2.87 -7.10 -15.29
N THR A 125 1.67 -6.91 -15.85
CA THR A 125 1.26 -5.64 -16.45
C THR A 125 1.01 -4.57 -15.36
N TYR A 126 0.40 -4.98 -14.24
CA TYR A 126 0.11 -4.13 -13.09
C TYR A 126 0.79 -4.70 -11.84
N PHE A 127 1.26 -3.81 -10.96
CA PHE A 127 1.99 -4.22 -9.77
C PHE A 127 1.64 -3.32 -8.59
N GLY A 128 1.00 -3.88 -7.56
CA GLY A 128 0.56 -3.09 -6.44
C GLY A 128 0.05 -3.94 -5.28
N ASN A 129 -0.53 -3.30 -4.28
CA ASN A 129 -1.19 -4.00 -3.20
C ASN A 129 -2.58 -4.45 -3.66
N ILE A 130 -2.79 -5.75 -3.73
CA ILE A 130 -4.07 -6.34 -4.09
C ILE A 130 -4.87 -6.61 -2.82
N VAL A 131 -6.11 -6.18 -2.83
CA VAL A 131 -7.01 -6.26 -1.68
C VAL A 131 -8.35 -6.83 -2.11
N GLN A 132 -9.04 -7.48 -1.19
CA GLN A 132 -10.41 -7.88 -1.43
C GLN A 132 -11.34 -6.66 -1.41
N LEU A 133 -12.20 -6.58 -2.41
CA LEU A 133 -13.18 -5.51 -2.51
C LEU A 133 -14.29 -5.76 -1.48
N PRO A 134 -14.52 -4.84 -0.54
CA PRO A 134 -15.65 -4.96 0.38
C PRO A 134 -16.96 -4.70 -0.34
N MET A 135 -17.99 -5.51 -0.10
CA MET A 135 -19.35 -5.19 -0.48
C MET A 135 -20.16 -4.63 0.67
N ILE A 136 -20.98 -3.65 0.38
CA ILE A 136 -22.04 -3.18 1.27
C ILE A 136 -23.33 -3.85 0.84
N ILE A 137 -23.85 -4.78 1.63
CA ILE A 137 -25.15 -5.42 1.42
C ILE A 137 -26.10 -4.91 2.49
N ASN A 138 -27.24 -4.38 2.07
CA ASN A 138 -28.27 -3.85 2.98
C ASN A 138 -27.77 -2.78 3.99
N GLY A 139 -26.77 -1.98 3.59
CA GLY A 139 -26.20 -0.93 4.46
C GLY A 139 -25.26 -1.47 5.54
N GLN A 140 -24.99 -2.76 5.58
CA GLN A 140 -23.99 -3.40 6.42
C GLN A 140 -22.78 -3.81 5.58
N LEU A 141 -21.60 -3.69 6.18
CA LEU A 141 -20.38 -4.16 5.56
C LEU A 141 -20.32 -5.68 5.64
N GLU A 142 -20.55 -6.34 4.52
CA GLU A 142 -20.18 -7.74 4.37
C GLU A 142 -18.73 -7.81 3.86
N LEU A 143 -17.87 -8.36 4.66
CA LEU A 143 -16.51 -8.68 4.28
C LEU A 143 -16.56 -9.84 3.29
N GLU A 144 -15.90 -9.65 2.13
CA GLU A 144 -15.53 -10.70 1.19
C GLU A 144 -16.58 -11.08 0.13
N THR A 145 -16.53 -10.35 -0.96
CA THR A 145 -17.21 -10.78 -2.19
C THR A 145 -16.40 -11.77 -2.99
N GLY A 146 -15.17 -12.07 -2.58
CA GLY A 146 -14.22 -12.81 -3.40
C GLY A 146 -13.68 -12.01 -4.61
N GLU A 147 -14.13 -10.77 -4.80
CA GLU A 147 -13.54 -9.88 -5.81
C GLU A 147 -12.33 -9.16 -5.25
N GLU A 148 -11.26 -9.20 -6.01
CA GLU A 148 -10.02 -8.51 -5.70
C GLU A 148 -9.87 -7.26 -6.57
N MET A 149 -9.15 -6.27 -6.05
CA MET A 149 -8.73 -5.08 -6.77
C MET A 149 -7.33 -4.66 -6.38
N MET A 150 -6.59 -4.06 -7.32
CA MET A 150 -5.34 -3.39 -7.02
C MET A 150 -5.65 -1.98 -6.52
N MET A 151 -5.04 -1.57 -5.42
CA MET A 151 -5.20 -0.22 -4.88
C MET A 151 -4.61 0.83 -5.82
N GLY A 152 -5.16 2.05 -5.77
CA GLY A 152 -4.80 3.16 -6.66
C GLY A 152 -3.33 3.52 -6.66
N VAL A 153 -2.65 3.41 -5.51
CA VAL A 153 -1.19 3.53 -5.45
C VAL A 153 -0.56 2.23 -5.92
N GLY A 154 -0.12 2.22 -7.17
CA GLY A 154 0.46 1.05 -7.82
C GLY A 154 1.30 1.44 -9.04
N VAL A 155 2.01 0.47 -9.60
CA VAL A 155 2.78 0.62 -10.82
C VAL A 155 1.94 0.16 -12.02
N TYR A 156 1.85 1.03 -13.00
CA TYR A 156 1.04 0.90 -14.20
C TYR A 156 1.93 0.75 -15.44
N PRO A 157 1.42 0.09 -16.50
CA PRO A 157 2.15 -0.04 -17.75
C PRO A 157 2.32 1.31 -18.47
N PRO A 158 3.30 1.43 -19.36
CA PRO A 158 3.56 2.67 -20.09
C PRO A 158 2.36 3.18 -20.88
N ASN A 159 1.63 2.27 -21.51
CA ASN A 159 0.54 2.59 -22.44
C ASN A 159 -0.78 1.98 -21.96
N MET A 160 -1.52 2.73 -21.15
CA MET A 160 -2.84 2.32 -20.67
C MET A 160 -4.00 2.66 -21.62
N THR A 161 -3.76 3.46 -22.66
CA THR A 161 -4.82 3.85 -23.60
C THR A 161 -5.33 2.68 -24.44
N ASP A 162 -4.52 1.62 -24.56
CA ASP A 162 -4.91 0.40 -25.26
C ASP A 162 -5.84 -0.49 -24.41
N LEU A 163 -5.96 -0.20 -23.10
CA LEU A 163 -6.84 -0.87 -22.14
C LEU A 163 -8.19 -0.16 -22.05
N ASP A 164 -8.96 -0.29 -23.09
CA ASP A 164 -9.96 0.68 -23.50
C ASP A 164 -11.22 0.75 -22.62
N ASN A 165 -11.67 -0.38 -22.03
CA ASN A 165 -12.98 -0.42 -21.39
C ASN A 165 -13.02 0.25 -20.02
N GLY A 166 -12.02 0.02 -19.16
CA GLY A 166 -11.97 0.63 -17.83
C GLY A 166 -11.78 2.15 -17.88
N ILE A 167 -10.88 2.62 -18.74
CA ILE A 167 -10.66 4.07 -18.94
C ILE A 167 -11.89 4.73 -19.57
N ARG A 168 -12.54 4.08 -20.55
CA ARG A 168 -13.78 4.59 -21.14
C ARG A 168 -14.90 4.67 -20.12
N SER A 169 -15.08 3.63 -19.31
CA SER A 169 -16.10 3.64 -18.26
C SER A 169 -15.83 4.77 -17.27
N LEU A 170 -14.56 4.97 -16.86
CA LEU A 170 -14.15 6.08 -16.02
C LEU A 170 -14.55 7.44 -16.63
N VAL A 171 -14.29 7.64 -17.93
CA VAL A 171 -14.63 8.89 -18.64
C VAL A 171 -16.14 9.11 -18.73
N ILE A 172 -16.89 8.07 -19.11
CA ILE A 172 -18.37 8.15 -19.25
C ILE A 172 -19.00 8.47 -17.89
N ASP A 173 -18.51 7.83 -16.83
CA ASP A 173 -19.06 8.00 -15.51
C ASP A 173 -18.62 9.30 -14.82
N LEU A 174 -17.51 9.92 -15.24
CA LEU A 174 -17.10 11.25 -14.75
C LEU A 174 -18.22 12.28 -14.93
N GLY A 175 -18.88 12.29 -16.07
CA GLY A 175 -20.02 13.19 -16.32
C GLY A 175 -21.29 12.88 -15.50
N LYS A 176 -21.39 11.66 -14.95
CA LYS A 176 -22.54 11.21 -14.15
C LYS A 176 -22.26 11.31 -12.65
N GLN A 177 -21.02 11.46 -12.24
CA GLN A 177 -20.60 11.43 -10.85
C GLN A 177 -20.83 12.75 -10.11
N VAL A 178 -21.04 13.83 -10.83
CA VAL A 178 -21.33 15.14 -10.22
C VAL A 178 -22.62 15.04 -9.40
N GLY A 179 -22.47 15.15 -8.08
CA GLY A 179 -23.59 15.05 -7.13
C GLY A 179 -23.99 13.64 -6.70
N ASN A 180 -23.34 12.59 -7.20
CA ASN A 180 -23.56 11.20 -6.76
C ASN A 180 -22.33 10.64 -6.04
N PRO A 181 -22.47 9.60 -5.18
CA PRO A 181 -21.31 8.93 -4.59
C PRO A 181 -20.45 8.32 -5.70
N ALA A 182 -19.29 8.91 -5.94
CA ALA A 182 -18.34 8.43 -6.93
C ALA A 182 -17.60 7.20 -6.42
N LEU A 183 -17.42 6.21 -7.30
CA LEU A 183 -16.49 5.11 -7.01
C LEU A 183 -15.05 5.54 -7.36
N PRO A 184 -14.05 5.12 -6.59
CA PRO A 184 -12.64 5.36 -6.93
C PRO A 184 -12.25 4.70 -8.26
N PHE A 185 -11.28 5.28 -8.97
CA PHE A 185 -10.85 4.80 -10.28
C PHE A 185 -10.30 3.37 -10.25
N ASP A 186 -9.69 2.95 -9.16
CA ASP A 186 -9.18 1.58 -8.96
C ASP A 186 -10.30 0.54 -8.97
N VAL A 187 -11.49 0.88 -8.49
CA VAL A 187 -12.69 0.03 -8.61
C VAL A 187 -13.12 -0.13 -10.07
N TYR A 188 -13.04 0.93 -10.88
CA TYR A 188 -13.37 0.84 -12.30
C TYR A 188 -12.38 0.01 -13.09
N LEU A 189 -11.10 0.12 -12.75
CA LEU A 189 -10.02 -0.56 -13.48
C LEU A 189 -9.86 -2.03 -13.14
N ARG A 190 -10.46 -2.52 -12.05
CA ARG A 190 -10.20 -3.87 -11.51
C ARG A 190 -10.37 -5.01 -12.54
N GLY A 191 -11.38 -4.91 -13.39
CA GLY A 191 -11.64 -5.91 -14.43
C GLY A 191 -10.51 -5.98 -15.45
N GLU A 192 -10.11 -4.85 -15.98
CA GLU A 192 -9.02 -4.70 -16.95
C GLU A 192 -7.68 -5.13 -16.36
N GLN A 193 -7.38 -4.68 -15.16
CA GLN A 193 -6.15 -5.04 -14.45
C GLN A 193 -6.04 -6.54 -14.23
N ARG A 194 -7.14 -7.20 -13.85
CA ARG A 194 -7.18 -8.65 -13.67
C ARG A 194 -6.96 -9.41 -14.97
N MET A 195 -7.62 -8.98 -16.06
CA MET A 195 -7.46 -9.62 -17.36
C MET A 195 -6.07 -9.42 -17.97
N ALA A 196 -5.50 -8.24 -17.82
CA ALA A 196 -4.15 -7.94 -18.33
C ALA A 196 -3.02 -8.55 -17.49
N GLY A 197 -3.31 -9.02 -16.29
CA GLY A 197 -2.37 -9.62 -15.36
C GLY A 197 -1.78 -8.63 -14.38
N TRP A 198 -1.99 -8.90 -13.10
CA TRP A 198 -1.43 -8.14 -11.99
C TRP A 198 -0.59 -9.03 -11.08
N ALA A 199 0.32 -8.41 -10.33
CA ALA A 199 1.04 -9.07 -9.26
C ALA A 199 0.90 -8.28 -7.95
N ASN A 200 0.61 -9.03 -6.87
CA ASN A 200 0.56 -8.49 -5.53
C ASN A 200 1.95 -8.23 -4.97
N THR A 201 2.10 -7.17 -4.19
CA THR A 201 3.36 -6.85 -3.52
C THR A 201 3.13 -6.26 -2.14
N ASP A 202 4.02 -6.58 -1.20
CA ASP A 202 4.14 -5.97 0.12
C ASP A 202 5.08 -4.73 0.13
N LEU A 203 5.69 -4.42 -1.01
CA LEU A 203 6.49 -3.21 -1.17
C LEU A 203 5.64 -1.93 -1.19
N ILE A 204 4.37 -2.05 -1.49
CA ILE A 204 3.38 -0.98 -1.35
C ILE A 204 2.39 -1.44 -0.27
N ALA A 205 2.48 -0.85 0.91
CA ALA A 205 1.58 -1.17 2.01
C ALA A 205 0.39 -0.20 1.99
N ASP A 206 -0.79 -0.74 1.69
CA ASP A 206 -2.03 0.02 1.80
C ASP A 206 -2.55 -0.01 3.23
N GLN A 207 -2.56 1.15 3.87
CA GLN A 207 -3.05 1.37 5.23
C GLN A 207 -4.16 2.42 5.22
N TRP A 208 -5.08 2.26 4.31
CA TRP A 208 -6.14 3.22 4.05
C TRP A 208 -6.84 3.69 5.34
N ASN A 209 -6.93 5.02 5.50
CA ASN A 209 -7.52 5.67 6.67
C ASN A 209 -6.84 5.32 8.01
N THR A 210 -5.53 5.44 8.07
CA THR A 210 -4.75 5.26 9.30
C THR A 210 -4.08 6.56 9.76
N HIS A 211 -3.74 6.59 11.04
CA HIS A 211 -3.06 7.71 11.69
C HIS A 211 -2.17 7.22 12.85
N LYS A 212 -1.52 8.16 13.54
CA LYS A 212 -0.70 7.91 14.74
C LYS A 212 0.35 6.82 14.53
N TYR A 213 1.10 6.95 13.47
CA TYR A 213 2.22 6.05 13.20
C TYR A 213 3.29 6.18 14.27
N ARG A 214 3.83 5.06 14.69
CA ARG A 214 4.98 4.97 15.58
C ARG A 214 5.97 3.93 15.06
N ALA A 215 7.27 4.21 15.20
CA ALA A 215 8.30 3.26 14.86
C ALA A 215 8.32 2.13 15.90
N VAL A 216 8.42 0.89 15.42
CA VAL A 216 8.58 -0.32 16.23
C VAL A 216 9.65 -1.20 15.60
N ASP A 217 10.06 -2.24 16.32
CA ASP A 217 11.03 -3.19 15.75
C ASP A 217 10.49 -3.83 14.47
N GLY A 218 11.26 -3.73 13.40
CA GLY A 218 10.92 -4.27 12.09
C GLY A 218 9.90 -3.48 11.26
N GLY A 219 9.47 -2.27 11.71
CA GLY A 219 8.52 -1.49 10.93
C GLY A 219 7.81 -0.36 11.65
N PHE A 220 6.54 -0.22 11.37
CA PHE A 220 5.67 0.81 11.92
C PHE A 220 4.38 0.20 12.45
N GLU A 221 3.87 0.72 13.53
CA GLU A 221 2.49 0.49 13.97
C GLU A 221 1.67 1.74 13.73
N CYS A 222 0.40 1.58 13.39
CA CYS A 222 -0.55 2.66 13.16
C CYS A 222 -1.93 2.30 13.70
N GLU A 223 -2.71 3.32 14.00
CA GLU A 223 -4.09 3.17 14.45
C GLU A 223 -5.04 3.51 13.29
N PRO A 224 -6.21 2.88 13.28
CA PRO A 224 -7.25 3.28 12.35
C PRO A 224 -7.85 4.63 12.73
N VAL A 225 -8.18 5.46 11.75
CA VAL A 225 -8.97 6.67 12.01
C VAL A 225 -10.37 6.25 12.42
N PRO A 226 -10.90 6.67 13.59
CA PRO A 226 -12.25 6.34 14.01
C PRO A 226 -13.26 7.09 13.14
N ILE A 227 -13.87 6.40 12.18
CA ILE A 227 -14.97 6.92 11.36
C ILE A 227 -16.13 5.93 11.46
N GLU A 228 -17.32 6.43 11.77
CA GLU A 228 -18.53 5.64 12.07
C GLU A 228 -19.02 4.71 10.95
N ARG A 229 -18.48 4.83 9.73
CA ARG A 229 -18.90 4.08 8.54
C ARG A 229 -17.72 3.52 7.74
N GLN A 230 -16.61 3.21 8.40
CA GLN A 230 -15.46 2.70 7.66
C GLN A 230 -15.59 1.24 7.25
N VAL A 231 -15.54 1.07 5.95
CA VAL A 231 -15.53 -0.21 5.26
C VAL A 231 -14.20 -0.96 5.42
N ARG A 232 -13.11 -0.24 5.70
CA ARG A 232 -11.77 -0.81 5.85
C ARG A 232 -11.00 -0.07 6.92
N ASN A 233 -10.63 -0.81 7.90
CA ASN A 233 -9.77 -0.35 8.94
C ASN A 233 -8.56 -1.28 9.02
N ARG A 234 -7.46 -0.86 8.39
CA ARG A 234 -6.27 -1.67 8.30
C ARG A 234 -5.20 -1.33 9.31
N GLY A 235 -5.49 -0.48 10.29
CA GLY A 235 -4.54 -0.18 11.37
C GLY A 235 -3.82 -1.45 11.85
N GLY A 236 -2.58 -1.33 12.27
CA GLY A 236 -1.77 -2.46 12.69
C GLY A 236 -0.30 -2.27 12.31
N PHE A 237 0.36 -3.37 11.98
CA PHE A 237 1.78 -3.37 11.67
C PHE A 237 2.04 -3.25 10.17
N VAL A 238 2.97 -2.35 9.81
CA VAL A 238 3.53 -2.22 8.47
C VAL A 238 5.00 -2.58 8.54
N SER A 239 5.43 -3.54 7.73
CA SER A 239 6.82 -3.96 7.65
C SER A 239 7.75 -2.85 7.14
N SER A 240 8.95 -2.76 7.68
CA SER A 240 10.03 -1.89 7.17
C SER A 240 10.49 -2.23 5.73
N LYS A 241 10.04 -3.36 5.18
CA LYS A 241 10.27 -3.71 3.77
C LYS A 241 9.43 -2.88 2.81
N ALA A 242 8.30 -2.33 3.27
CA ALA A 242 7.46 -1.47 2.47
C ALA A 242 8.24 -0.25 1.99
N LEU A 243 8.24 -0.02 0.69
CA LEU A 243 8.88 1.13 0.05
C LEU A 243 7.96 2.34 0.01
N ILE A 244 6.65 2.09 0.05
CA ILE A 244 5.60 3.09 0.08
C ILE A 244 4.55 2.65 1.09
N ILE A 245 4.08 3.57 1.91
CA ILE A 245 2.92 3.40 2.79
C ILE A 245 1.84 4.37 2.32
N HIS A 246 0.68 3.85 1.94
CA HIS A 246 -0.47 4.62 1.47
C HIS A 246 -1.57 4.70 2.52
N GLY A 247 -2.28 5.82 2.58
CA GLY A 247 -3.46 6.03 3.40
C GLY A 247 -3.21 6.69 4.75
N CYS A 248 -2.04 7.29 4.96
CA CYS A 248 -1.74 8.06 6.16
C CYS A 248 -2.55 9.37 6.20
N LYS A 249 -3.50 9.50 7.14
CA LYS A 249 -4.40 10.65 7.22
C LYS A 249 -3.93 11.78 8.13
N ASP A 250 -2.83 11.59 8.87
CA ASP A 250 -2.20 12.62 9.69
C ASP A 250 -0.71 12.83 9.33
N LYS A 251 -0.01 13.61 10.12
CA LYS A 251 1.41 13.92 9.88
C LYS A 251 2.38 12.94 10.55
N SER A 252 1.88 11.99 11.33
CA SER A 252 2.73 11.18 12.22
C SER A 252 3.78 10.35 11.44
N LEU A 253 3.38 9.70 10.34
CA LEU A 253 4.30 8.95 9.50
C LEU A 253 5.38 9.86 8.89
N TYR A 254 4.97 11.01 8.35
CA TYR A 254 5.91 11.95 7.73
C TYR A 254 6.92 12.50 8.74
N GLN A 255 6.48 12.77 9.96
CA GLN A 255 7.35 13.23 11.05
C GLN A 255 8.36 12.16 11.46
N LEU A 256 7.93 10.90 11.57
CA LEU A 256 8.81 9.77 11.84
C LEU A 256 9.89 9.61 10.75
N LEU A 257 9.47 9.65 9.49
CA LEU A 257 10.38 9.49 8.35
C LEU A 257 11.34 10.67 8.20
N LYS A 258 10.91 11.90 8.52
CA LYS A 258 11.76 13.10 8.54
C LYS A 258 12.77 13.10 9.70
N GLY A 259 12.39 12.57 10.84
CA GLY A 259 13.22 12.55 12.05
C GLY A 259 14.48 11.69 11.96
N GLY A 260 14.70 10.96 10.86
CA GLY A 260 16.01 10.42 10.47
C GLY A 260 16.56 9.28 11.30
N LYS A 261 15.80 8.67 12.20
CA LYS A 261 16.17 7.39 12.83
C LYS A 261 15.42 6.21 12.22
N THR A 262 15.28 6.19 10.91
CA THR A 262 15.18 4.90 10.25
C THR A 262 16.57 4.29 10.36
N SER A 263 16.70 3.28 11.21
CA SER A 263 17.91 2.48 11.23
C SER A 263 18.30 2.19 9.79
N ASP A 264 19.47 2.67 9.35
CA ASP A 264 20.12 2.10 8.20
C ASP A 264 20.11 0.60 8.43
N THR A 265 19.15 -0.09 7.88
CA THR A 265 19.25 -1.51 7.67
C THR A 265 20.39 -1.65 6.66
N LYS A 266 21.63 -1.57 7.15
CA LYS A 266 22.74 -2.24 6.52
C LYS A 266 22.16 -3.60 6.18
N ALA A 267 22.10 -3.91 4.88
CA ALA A 267 21.95 -5.28 4.45
C ALA A 267 22.87 -6.08 5.36
N ALA A 268 22.29 -6.87 6.25
CA ALA A 268 23.09 -7.68 7.15
C ALA A 268 24.03 -8.46 6.26
N PRO A 269 25.36 -8.39 6.47
CA PRO A 269 26.25 -9.24 5.73
C PRO A 269 25.72 -10.64 5.97
N GLU A 270 25.57 -11.40 4.91
CA GLU A 270 25.26 -12.82 4.96
C GLU A 270 26.14 -13.46 6.03
N ARG A 271 25.54 -13.71 7.21
CA ARG A 271 26.24 -14.48 8.23
C ARG A 271 26.42 -15.88 7.64
N VAL A 272 27.64 -16.15 7.23
CA VAL A 272 28.14 -17.51 7.09
C VAL A 272 27.73 -18.25 8.36
N LYS A 273 26.80 -19.18 8.22
CA LYS A 273 26.33 -20.03 9.30
C LYS A 273 27.49 -20.88 9.80
N THR A 274 28.11 -20.48 10.89
CA THR A 274 28.84 -21.44 11.74
C THR A 274 27.77 -22.34 12.36
N PRO A 275 27.92 -23.65 12.32
CA PRO A 275 26.93 -24.55 12.90
C PRO A 275 26.95 -24.41 14.44
N GLU A 276 25.99 -23.66 14.95
CA GLU A 276 25.72 -23.62 16.38
C GLU A 276 24.94 -24.89 16.74
N LYS A 277 25.48 -25.61 17.72
CA LYS A 277 24.96 -26.85 18.27
C LYS A 277 23.46 -26.71 18.56
N ALA A 278 22.68 -27.62 17.97
CA ALA A 278 21.31 -27.84 18.35
C ALA A 278 21.22 -28.09 19.86
N GLN A 279 20.64 -27.16 20.58
CA GLN A 279 20.09 -27.46 21.91
C GLN A 279 18.79 -28.21 21.68
N GLU A 280 18.83 -29.50 21.94
CA GLU A 280 17.65 -30.35 22.09
C GLU A 280 16.77 -29.78 23.22
N THR A 281 15.75 -29.02 22.85
CA THR A 281 14.65 -28.72 23.75
C THR A 281 13.71 -29.91 23.74
N ALA A 282 13.46 -30.42 24.92
CA ALA A 282 12.62 -31.54 25.28
C ALA A 282 11.32 -31.64 24.43
N THR A 283 11.30 -32.55 23.47
CA THR A 283 10.15 -32.87 22.62
C THR A 283 9.48 -34.18 23.03
N SER A 284 9.62 -34.62 24.29
CA SER A 284 9.22 -35.98 24.69
C SER A 284 7.78 -36.16 25.18
N ASP A 285 6.94 -35.07 25.24
CA ASP A 285 5.59 -35.17 25.85
C ASP A 285 4.44 -34.57 25.00
N LEU A 286 4.66 -34.34 23.70
CA LEU A 286 3.58 -33.86 22.81
C LEU A 286 2.83 -35.05 22.21
N THR A 287 1.51 -34.91 22.13
CA THR A 287 0.65 -35.89 21.45
C THR A 287 0.81 -35.73 19.90
N GLU A 288 0.40 -36.77 19.18
CA GLU A 288 0.43 -36.76 17.71
C GLU A 288 -0.38 -35.57 17.12
N GLU A 289 -1.54 -35.27 17.72
CA GLU A 289 -2.36 -34.09 17.35
C GLU A 289 -1.64 -32.77 17.64
N GLU A 290 -0.92 -32.63 18.75
CA GLU A 290 -0.16 -31.42 19.09
C GLU A 290 1.03 -31.21 18.14
N LEU A 291 1.67 -32.29 17.69
CA LEU A 291 2.73 -32.24 16.67
C LEU A 291 2.19 -31.80 15.31
N GLU A 292 1.01 -32.29 14.93
CA GLU A 292 0.37 -31.86 13.68
C GLU A 292 -0.03 -30.39 13.74
N ILE A 293 -0.61 -29.92 14.84
CA ILE A 293 -0.93 -28.51 15.07
C ILE A 293 0.35 -27.66 15.04
N GLN A 294 1.45 -28.12 15.64
CA GLN A 294 2.73 -27.41 15.59
C GLN A 294 3.22 -27.22 14.15
N ALA A 295 3.19 -28.26 13.33
CA ALA A 295 3.59 -28.20 11.93
C ALA A 295 2.72 -27.23 11.13
N GLN A 296 1.40 -27.21 11.35
CA GLN A 296 0.48 -26.27 10.71
C GLN A 296 0.75 -24.82 11.12
N VAL A 297 1.01 -24.56 12.41
CA VAL A 297 1.35 -23.22 12.92
C VAL A 297 2.65 -22.72 12.31
N GLU A 298 3.70 -23.56 12.28
CA GLU A 298 5.00 -23.20 11.70
C GLU A 298 4.90 -22.90 10.20
N ALA A 299 4.16 -23.72 9.45
CA ALA A 299 3.91 -23.50 8.03
C ALA A 299 3.22 -22.14 7.77
N ARG A 300 2.21 -21.80 8.57
CA ARG A 300 1.49 -20.52 8.42
C ARG A 300 2.30 -19.30 8.85
N LEU A 301 3.07 -19.42 9.92
CA LEU A 301 3.98 -18.35 10.34
C LEU A 301 5.08 -18.11 9.31
N ASN A 302 5.57 -19.15 8.65
CA ASN A 302 6.52 -19.02 7.54
C ASN A 302 5.88 -18.41 6.29
N ALA A 303 4.59 -18.64 6.06
CA ALA A 303 3.82 -18.05 4.96
C ALA A 303 3.33 -16.61 5.25
N GLY A 304 3.48 -16.09 6.48
CA GLY A 304 3.11 -14.74 6.84
C GLY A 304 2.70 -14.55 8.30
N SER A 305 1.47 -14.83 8.65
CA SER A 305 0.95 -14.59 10.00
C SER A 305 -0.23 -15.49 10.34
N LEU A 306 -0.43 -15.73 11.63
CA LEU A 306 -1.51 -16.58 12.13
C LEU A 306 -2.32 -15.86 13.21
N ARG A 307 -3.64 -15.81 13.08
CA ARG A 307 -4.56 -15.32 14.11
C ARG A 307 -5.25 -16.46 14.81
N LEU A 308 -5.32 -16.38 16.14
CA LEU A 308 -5.93 -17.40 17.01
C LEU A 308 -7.37 -17.73 16.60
N ASN A 309 -8.21 -16.71 16.37
CA ASN A 309 -9.63 -16.93 16.05
C ASN A 309 -9.83 -17.70 14.74
N VAL A 310 -9.07 -17.33 13.69
CA VAL A 310 -9.14 -18.02 12.40
C VAL A 310 -8.65 -19.46 12.55
N PHE A 311 -7.57 -19.65 13.25
CA PHE A 311 -6.99 -20.98 13.45
C PHE A 311 -7.86 -21.89 14.34
N ALA A 312 -8.51 -21.32 15.38
CA ALA A 312 -9.46 -22.05 16.22
C ALA A 312 -10.70 -22.50 15.43
N ASP A 313 -11.24 -21.62 14.59
CA ASP A 313 -12.38 -21.92 13.73
C ASP A 313 -12.05 -23.04 12.72
N GLU A 314 -10.85 -23.02 12.13
CA GLU A 314 -10.39 -24.07 11.20
C GLU A 314 -10.17 -25.43 11.87
N LEU A 315 -9.68 -25.42 13.11
CA LEU A 315 -9.55 -26.66 13.92
C LEU A 315 -10.87 -27.14 14.50
N GLY A 316 -11.94 -26.33 14.43
CA GLY A 316 -13.22 -26.62 15.06
C GLY A 316 -13.14 -26.69 16.59
N LYS A 317 -12.17 -25.99 17.20
CA LYS A 317 -11.90 -26.05 18.64
C LYS A 317 -12.16 -24.69 19.32
N PRO A 318 -12.55 -24.67 20.59
CA PRO A 318 -12.66 -23.46 21.40
C PRO A 318 -11.33 -22.69 21.46
N LYS A 319 -11.37 -21.36 21.43
CA LYS A 319 -10.17 -20.50 21.46
C LYS A 319 -9.27 -20.73 22.67
N ASP A 320 -9.87 -21.02 23.83
CA ASP A 320 -9.12 -21.26 25.06
C ASP A 320 -8.35 -22.60 24.99
N GLU A 321 -8.93 -23.62 24.36
CA GLU A 321 -8.28 -24.90 24.11
C GLU A 321 -7.10 -24.72 23.14
N VAL A 322 -7.31 -24.04 22.02
CA VAL A 322 -6.24 -23.76 21.06
C VAL A 322 -5.12 -22.91 21.68
N THR A 323 -5.47 -21.93 22.53
CA THR A 323 -4.47 -21.13 23.25
C THR A 323 -3.61 -21.99 24.18
N ALA A 324 -4.22 -22.96 24.87
CA ALA A 324 -3.49 -23.87 25.73
C ALA A 324 -2.53 -24.78 24.94
N ILE A 325 -2.99 -25.31 23.80
CA ILE A 325 -2.17 -26.13 22.90
C ILE A 325 -0.99 -25.28 22.35
N LEU A 326 -1.26 -24.08 21.84
CA LEU A 326 -0.24 -23.18 21.34
C LEU A 326 0.85 -22.89 22.39
N SER A 327 0.44 -22.64 23.63
CA SER A 327 1.38 -22.42 24.75
C SER A 327 2.26 -23.63 25.01
N LYS A 328 1.69 -24.83 24.95
CA LYS A 328 2.39 -26.10 25.18
C LYS A 328 3.42 -26.41 24.09
N ILE A 329 3.08 -26.08 22.83
CA ILE A 329 3.96 -26.30 21.68
C ILE A 329 4.91 -25.11 21.39
N GLY A 330 5.08 -24.17 22.33
CA GLY A 330 6.07 -23.11 22.27
C GLY A 330 5.66 -21.84 21.51
N PHE A 331 4.34 -21.56 21.43
CA PHE A 331 3.82 -20.32 20.86
C PHE A 331 3.03 -19.51 21.88
N THR A 332 2.99 -18.19 21.67
CA THR A 332 2.22 -17.26 22.50
C THR A 332 1.19 -16.50 21.68
N VAL A 333 0.06 -16.17 22.30
CA VAL A 333 -0.98 -15.35 21.70
C VAL A 333 -0.90 -13.94 22.27
N GLN A 334 -0.69 -12.94 21.40
CA GLN A 334 -0.61 -11.54 21.81
C GLN A 334 -2.00 -10.97 22.08
N LYS A 335 -2.24 -10.45 23.28
CA LYS A 335 -3.46 -9.70 23.62
C LYS A 335 -3.26 -8.19 23.34
N PRO A 336 -4.27 -7.46 22.84
CA PRO A 336 -5.62 -7.93 22.44
C PRO A 336 -5.72 -8.45 20.99
N SER A 337 -4.64 -8.41 20.20
CA SER A 337 -4.65 -8.64 18.74
C SER A 337 -4.95 -10.06 18.30
N GLY A 338 -4.77 -11.05 19.20
CA GLY A 338 -4.94 -12.47 18.88
C GLY A 338 -3.88 -13.07 17.93
N TRP A 339 -2.76 -12.37 17.67
CA TRP A 339 -1.68 -12.90 16.84
C TRP A 339 -0.88 -13.98 17.57
N VAL A 340 -0.60 -15.06 16.84
CA VAL A 340 0.25 -16.16 17.32
C VAL A 340 1.71 -15.83 16.97
N LYS A 341 2.61 -16.00 17.93
CA LYS A 341 4.06 -15.83 17.75
C LYS A 341 4.82 -16.96 18.46
N LYS A 342 6.02 -17.28 17.98
CA LYS A 342 6.91 -18.20 18.68
C LYS A 342 7.26 -17.60 20.04
N ALA A 343 7.15 -18.38 21.11
CA ALA A 343 7.55 -17.93 22.44
C ALA A 343 9.05 -17.58 22.42
N LYS A 344 9.42 -16.50 23.11
CA LYS A 344 10.85 -16.22 23.33
C LYS A 344 11.34 -17.25 24.33
N ALA A 345 12.39 -17.98 23.97
CA ALA A 345 13.12 -18.87 24.86
C ALA A 345 13.76 -18.07 26.01
#